data_ac749db712ed122eaf6c56d8d128e6bd
#
_entry.id   ac749db712ed122eaf6c56d8d128e6bd
#
_cell.length_a   1.000
_cell.length_b   1.000
_cell.length_c   1.000
_cell.angle_alpha   90.00
_cell.angle_beta   90.00
_cell.angle_gamma   90.00
#
_symmetry.space_group_name_H-M   'P 1'
#
loop_
_entity.id
_entity.type
_entity.pdbx_description
1 polymer ?
#
loop_
_entity_poly.entity_id
_entity_poly.type
_entity_poly.pdbx_seq_one_letter_code
_entity_poly.pdbx_strand_id
1 'polypeptide(L)'
;IFDALNDLRNIEVAVKTAKKCGATVEGCISYTVSPVHNIELYIKMARDLADLGADILCIKDMAGLLTPQTTLALIREIKNTIKIPIHLHTHSTTGLAGMNIQCAIDQGVDMVDTAISSMSMGTSHYATECVVAALQGTPRDTGLDLHLLEEIADYFKEVRKHYAQFESNFVGVDIKILESQIPGGMISNMENQLREQNALDKLEEVLKEVPRVRKDLGYPPLVTPTSQIVGSQATLNVLTGERYKIITKETRECILGKYGKLPAAIDPELLEKVAKGQKMIDCRPADLLVPEWDTVVAEVGDKAKTDADRLTYAMFPKVALKFFETRGKPLPEPTAPAPAPAAAPAPQAPQPAAPASAPAAGGSAIYTITVNGKPYSVQVGTGAAAPVQPAAAAPQPAVAPAPAPSSTGSNNAVTSPLPGSVFALKCKVGDQVNEGDIVMILESMKMETEVQTPYSGTVNSILVQEGANVQTGDELILIS
;
A
#
# COMPACT_ATOMS: atom_id res chain seq x y z
N ILE A 1 13.44 13.43 9.65
CA ILE A 1 13.69 13.63 8.22
C ILE A 1 14.26 12.35 7.64
N PHE A 2 13.65 11.79 6.59
CA PHE A 2 14.14 10.58 5.93
C PHE A 2 14.02 10.66 4.41
N ASP A 3 14.79 9.83 3.73
CA ASP A 3 14.64 9.54 2.30
C ASP A 3 14.33 8.04 2.11
N ALA A 4 13.40 7.74 1.19
CA ALA A 4 12.96 6.37 0.97
C ALA A 4 14.07 5.44 0.43
N LEU A 5 15.04 5.98 -0.27
CA LEU A 5 16.19 5.26 -0.81
C LEU A 5 17.44 5.35 0.08
N ASN A 6 17.36 6.08 1.22
CA ASN A 6 18.49 6.46 2.06
C ASN A 6 19.55 7.29 1.30
N ASP A 7 19.14 8.04 0.28
CA ASP A 7 20.01 8.98 -0.45
C ASP A 7 20.10 10.30 0.30
N LEU A 8 21.15 10.49 1.07
CA LEU A 8 21.34 11.67 1.92
C LEU A 8 21.39 13.00 1.13
N ARG A 9 21.70 12.97 -0.15
CA ARG A 9 21.64 14.16 -1.02
C ARG A 9 20.23 14.77 -1.06
N ASN A 10 19.19 13.92 -0.97
CA ASN A 10 17.80 14.35 -0.98
C ASN A 10 17.38 15.10 0.28
N ILE A 11 17.97 14.79 1.43
CA ILE A 11 17.59 15.37 2.72
C ILE A 11 18.55 16.47 3.22
N GLU A 12 19.69 16.64 2.58
CA GLU A 12 20.74 17.58 3.02
C GLU A 12 20.20 19.01 3.24
N VAL A 13 19.45 19.53 2.27
CA VAL A 13 18.88 20.88 2.36
C VAL A 13 17.86 20.98 3.50
N ALA A 14 17.00 19.97 3.68
CA ALA A 14 16.02 19.94 4.74
C ALA A 14 16.68 19.93 6.12
N VAL A 15 17.70 19.08 6.33
CA VAL A 15 18.46 18.98 7.57
C VAL A 15 19.12 20.33 7.88
N LYS A 16 19.91 20.87 6.95
CA LYS A 16 20.62 22.15 7.14
C LYS A 16 19.67 23.32 7.41
N THR A 17 18.52 23.34 6.71
CA THR A 17 17.52 24.41 6.89
C THR A 17 16.83 24.31 8.24
N ALA A 18 16.41 23.10 8.67
CA ALA A 18 15.80 22.88 9.96
C ALA A 18 16.76 23.28 11.10
N LYS A 19 18.05 22.90 11.01
CA LYS A 19 19.09 23.33 11.94
C LYS A 19 19.26 24.84 11.97
N LYS A 20 19.29 25.50 10.82
CA LYS A 20 19.37 26.96 10.73
C LYS A 20 18.17 27.66 11.39
N CYS A 21 17.00 27.03 11.34
CA CYS A 21 15.78 27.52 12.01
C CYS A 21 15.71 27.17 13.50
N GLY A 22 16.72 26.53 14.08
CA GLY A 22 16.79 26.18 15.49
C GLY A 22 15.96 24.93 15.86
N ALA A 23 15.52 24.14 14.88
CA ALA A 23 14.79 22.91 15.13
C ALA A 23 15.73 21.77 15.57
N THR A 24 15.22 20.85 16.39
CA THR A 24 15.85 19.55 16.62
C THR A 24 15.63 18.68 15.40
N VAL A 25 16.70 18.10 14.87
CA VAL A 25 16.66 17.27 13.68
C VAL A 25 16.91 15.82 14.02
N GLU A 26 15.91 14.99 13.74
CA GLU A 26 16.05 13.55 13.75
C GLU A 26 16.28 13.05 12.32
N GLY A 27 17.47 12.51 12.06
CA GLY A 27 17.82 11.88 10.79
C GLY A 27 17.48 10.39 10.83
N CYS A 28 16.66 9.91 9.87
CA CYS A 28 16.19 8.54 9.90
C CYS A 28 16.86 7.68 8.82
N ILE A 29 17.21 6.46 9.18
CA ILE A 29 17.61 5.39 8.26
C ILE A 29 16.40 4.50 8.02
N SER A 30 15.93 4.38 6.79
CA SER A 30 14.92 3.41 6.39
C SER A 30 15.54 2.01 6.40
N TYR A 31 15.25 1.25 7.48
CA TYR A 31 15.84 -0.08 7.67
C TYR A 31 15.18 -1.10 6.74
N THR A 32 16.00 -1.96 6.17
CA THR A 32 15.54 -3.07 5.33
C THR A 32 16.60 -4.18 5.31
N VAL A 33 16.24 -5.34 4.75
CA VAL A 33 17.12 -6.50 4.60
C VAL A 33 17.25 -6.85 3.13
N SER A 34 18.50 -7.00 2.65
CA SER A 34 18.80 -7.47 1.31
C SER A 34 20.29 -7.88 1.22
N PRO A 35 20.74 -8.46 0.10
CA PRO A 35 22.16 -8.78 -0.08
C PRO A 35 23.11 -7.57 -0.01
N VAL A 36 22.61 -6.34 -0.19
CA VAL A 36 23.41 -5.10 -0.16
C VAL A 36 23.24 -4.29 1.11
N HIS A 37 22.25 -4.62 1.96
CA HIS A 37 22.00 -3.94 3.23
C HIS A 37 22.62 -4.75 4.37
N ASN A 38 23.82 -4.36 4.79
CA ASN A 38 24.57 -4.96 5.87
C ASN A 38 24.83 -3.95 7.01
N ILE A 39 25.38 -4.41 8.13
CA ILE A 39 25.64 -3.58 9.31
C ILE A 39 26.62 -2.44 8.97
N GLU A 40 27.65 -2.71 8.19
CA GLU A 40 28.67 -1.72 7.80
C GLU A 40 28.04 -0.55 7.02
N LEU A 41 27.09 -0.84 6.13
CA LEU A 41 26.34 0.19 5.42
C LEU A 41 25.54 1.06 6.37
N TYR A 42 24.84 0.46 7.34
CA TYR A 42 24.05 1.20 8.33
C TYR A 42 24.93 2.04 9.27
N ILE A 43 26.09 1.54 9.67
CA ILE A 43 27.08 2.30 10.45
C ILE A 43 27.56 3.52 9.64
N LYS A 44 27.85 3.31 8.35
CA LYS A 44 28.25 4.42 7.47
C LYS A 44 27.11 5.47 7.39
N MET A 45 25.88 5.06 7.14
CA MET A 45 24.72 5.97 7.08
C MET A 45 24.53 6.73 8.40
N ALA A 46 24.69 6.06 9.55
CA ALA A 46 24.60 6.67 10.86
C ALA A 46 25.64 7.78 11.06
N ARG A 47 26.87 7.53 10.63
CA ARG A 47 27.95 8.52 10.67
C ARG A 47 27.65 9.70 9.74
N ASP A 48 27.27 9.41 8.49
CA ASP A 48 26.98 10.42 7.50
C ASP A 48 25.82 11.36 7.94
N LEU A 49 24.79 10.81 8.61
CA LEU A 49 23.69 11.60 9.18
C LEU A 49 24.13 12.47 10.37
N ALA A 50 24.97 11.93 11.25
CA ALA A 50 25.55 12.70 12.35
C ALA A 50 26.42 13.83 11.84
N ASP A 51 27.28 13.57 10.84
CA ASP A 51 28.15 14.55 10.19
C ASP A 51 27.35 15.62 9.44
N LEU A 52 26.17 15.26 8.90
CA LEU A 52 25.25 16.20 8.26
C LEU A 52 24.61 17.16 9.26
N GLY A 53 24.64 16.85 10.57
CA GLY A 53 24.16 17.68 11.65
C GLY A 53 22.84 17.24 12.29
N ALA A 54 22.45 15.97 12.11
CA ALA A 54 21.32 15.40 12.87
C ALA A 54 21.61 15.42 14.38
N ASP A 55 20.61 15.76 15.18
CA ASP A 55 20.69 15.73 16.64
C ASP A 55 20.35 14.35 17.21
N ILE A 56 19.57 13.59 16.48
CA ILE A 56 19.06 12.25 16.84
C ILE A 56 19.17 11.37 15.60
N LEU A 57 19.58 10.13 15.79
CA LEU A 57 19.53 9.10 14.74
C LEU A 57 18.35 8.17 14.97
N CYS A 58 17.46 8.05 14.01
CA CYS A 58 16.36 7.08 14.04
C CYS A 58 16.65 5.87 13.14
N ILE A 59 16.47 4.68 13.68
CA ILE A 59 16.38 3.44 12.92
C ILE A 59 14.90 3.17 12.66
N LYS A 60 14.48 3.32 11.40
CA LYS A 60 13.08 3.26 10.98
C LYS A 60 12.78 1.91 10.33
N ASP A 61 12.25 0.97 11.13
CA ASP A 61 11.89 -0.39 10.73
C ASP A 61 10.37 -0.49 10.47
N MET A 62 9.97 -0.10 9.26
CA MET A 62 8.56 0.00 8.85
C MET A 62 7.84 -1.33 8.72
N ALA A 63 8.54 -2.42 8.48
CA ALA A 63 7.95 -3.74 8.30
C ALA A 63 8.22 -4.69 9.48
N GLY A 64 8.93 -4.23 10.52
CA GLY A 64 9.29 -5.06 11.67
C GLY A 64 10.30 -6.16 11.30
N LEU A 65 11.29 -5.83 10.46
CA LEU A 65 12.28 -6.78 9.91
C LEU A 65 13.46 -7.02 10.85
N LEU A 66 13.66 -6.16 11.85
CA LEU A 66 14.68 -6.38 12.86
C LEU A 66 14.43 -7.69 13.60
N THR A 67 15.50 -8.40 13.87
CA THR A 67 15.53 -9.54 14.80
C THR A 67 16.27 -9.14 16.07
N PRO A 68 16.06 -9.84 17.19
CA PRO A 68 16.81 -9.55 18.42
C PRO A 68 18.32 -9.53 18.19
N GLN A 69 18.86 -10.49 17.43
CA GLN A 69 20.29 -10.54 17.14
C GLN A 69 20.79 -9.36 16.30
N THR A 70 20.05 -8.99 15.25
CA THR A 70 20.44 -7.84 14.42
C THR A 70 20.30 -6.54 15.20
N THR A 71 19.27 -6.40 16.04
CA THR A 71 19.09 -5.23 16.92
C THR A 71 20.25 -5.05 17.88
N LEU A 72 20.65 -6.12 18.59
CA LEU A 72 21.80 -6.10 19.49
C LEU A 72 23.08 -5.65 18.76
N ALA A 73 23.38 -6.25 17.61
CA ALA A 73 24.58 -5.92 16.86
C ALA A 73 24.53 -4.48 16.33
N LEU A 74 23.41 -4.09 15.71
CA LEU A 74 23.27 -2.78 15.08
C LEU A 74 23.35 -1.63 16.10
N ILE A 75 22.55 -1.68 17.18
CA ILE A 75 22.54 -0.63 18.20
C ILE A 75 23.90 -0.50 18.86
N ARG A 76 24.53 -1.62 19.23
CA ARG A 76 25.89 -1.60 19.83
C ARG A 76 26.90 -0.93 18.92
N GLU A 77 26.97 -1.33 17.66
CA GLU A 77 27.98 -0.79 16.74
C GLU A 77 27.72 0.69 16.41
N ILE A 78 26.45 1.12 16.29
CA ILE A 78 26.12 2.52 16.10
C ILE A 78 26.52 3.34 17.35
N LYS A 79 26.20 2.88 18.59
CA LYS A 79 26.63 3.54 19.84
C LYS A 79 28.13 3.69 19.97
N ASN A 80 28.89 2.73 19.46
CA ASN A 80 30.34 2.81 19.41
C ASN A 80 30.86 3.85 18.40
N THR A 81 30.05 4.15 17.37
CA THR A 81 30.47 4.98 16.24
C THR A 81 30.07 6.44 16.38
N ILE A 82 28.86 6.74 16.83
CA ILE A 82 28.32 8.09 16.97
C ILE A 82 27.98 8.42 18.42
N LYS A 83 27.84 9.72 18.74
CA LYS A 83 27.56 10.19 20.10
C LYS A 83 26.17 10.82 20.26
N ILE A 84 25.45 11.02 19.17
CA ILE A 84 24.08 11.52 19.24
C ILE A 84 23.13 10.40 19.73
N PRO A 85 22.00 10.77 20.36
CA PRO A 85 20.97 9.82 20.78
C PRO A 85 20.47 8.93 19.65
N ILE A 86 20.14 7.68 19.99
CA ILE A 86 19.55 6.72 19.06
C ILE A 86 18.09 6.51 19.39
N HIS A 87 17.25 6.57 18.38
CA HIS A 87 15.82 6.30 18.42
C HIS A 87 15.51 5.03 17.63
N LEU A 88 14.78 4.09 18.21
CA LEU A 88 14.28 2.90 17.53
C LEU A 88 12.79 3.03 17.24
N HIS A 89 12.45 3.04 15.96
CA HIS A 89 11.09 2.98 15.44
C HIS A 89 10.90 1.61 14.75
N THR A 90 10.11 0.72 15.34
CA THR A 90 9.88 -0.63 14.79
C THR A 90 8.41 -1.02 14.89
N HIS A 91 7.86 -1.59 13.81
CA HIS A 91 6.49 -2.08 13.77
C HIS A 91 6.37 -3.51 14.31
N SER A 92 5.18 -3.86 14.81
CA SER A 92 4.91 -5.16 15.42
C SER A 92 4.44 -6.23 14.42
N THR A 93 4.54 -5.97 13.13
CA THR A 93 3.94 -6.81 12.09
C THR A 93 4.45 -8.26 12.10
N THR A 94 5.75 -8.48 12.40
CA THR A 94 6.35 -9.80 12.55
C THR A 94 6.22 -10.40 13.95
N GLY A 95 5.70 -9.62 14.92
CA GLY A 95 5.63 -10.02 16.33
C GLY A 95 6.94 -9.86 17.12
N LEU A 96 8.02 -9.41 16.48
CA LEU A 96 9.35 -9.33 17.13
C LEU A 96 9.60 -7.98 17.83
N ALA A 97 8.75 -6.98 17.66
CA ALA A 97 8.99 -5.61 18.14
C ALA A 97 9.31 -5.53 19.63
N GLY A 98 8.55 -6.21 20.50
CA GLY A 98 8.81 -6.19 21.95
C GLY A 98 10.17 -6.76 22.33
N MET A 99 10.60 -7.85 21.66
CA MET A 99 11.94 -8.44 21.87
C MET A 99 13.03 -7.50 21.36
N ASN A 100 12.81 -6.86 20.20
CA ASN A 100 13.75 -5.91 19.62
C ASN A 100 13.90 -4.66 20.48
N ILE A 101 12.80 -4.11 21.01
CA ILE A 101 12.80 -2.97 21.93
C ILE A 101 13.59 -3.31 23.18
N GLN A 102 13.36 -4.47 23.80
CA GLN A 102 14.14 -4.88 24.99
C GLN A 102 15.63 -5.01 24.66
N CYS A 103 15.97 -5.68 23.57
CA CYS A 103 17.36 -5.79 23.13
C CYS A 103 18.03 -4.42 22.88
N ALA A 104 17.29 -3.47 22.30
CA ALA A 104 17.79 -2.12 22.05
C ALA A 104 18.00 -1.36 23.36
N ILE A 105 17.08 -1.50 24.33
CA ILE A 105 17.20 -0.90 25.67
C ILE A 105 18.44 -1.43 26.39
N ASP A 106 18.70 -2.73 26.32
CA ASP A 106 19.87 -3.37 26.92
C ASP A 106 21.20 -2.87 26.29
N GLN A 107 21.16 -2.46 25.02
CA GLN A 107 22.30 -1.84 24.32
C GLN A 107 22.35 -0.32 24.46
N GLY A 108 21.47 0.27 25.26
CA GLY A 108 21.50 1.70 25.59
C GLY A 108 20.86 2.59 24.53
N VAL A 109 19.85 2.13 23.80
CA VAL A 109 19.00 3.02 22.98
C VAL A 109 18.42 4.13 23.86
N ASP A 110 18.27 5.32 23.32
CA ASP A 110 17.83 6.48 24.09
C ASP A 110 16.30 6.68 24.02
N MET A 111 15.70 6.33 22.89
CA MET A 111 14.26 6.49 22.61
C MET A 111 13.72 5.29 21.87
N VAL A 112 12.44 4.96 22.12
CA VAL A 112 11.70 3.93 21.38
C VAL A 112 10.29 4.43 21.08
N ASP A 113 9.77 4.12 19.90
CA ASP A 113 8.38 4.38 19.56
C ASP A 113 7.49 3.24 20.02
N THR A 114 6.35 3.62 20.61
CA THR A 114 5.32 2.72 21.09
C THR A 114 3.94 3.28 20.78
N ALA A 115 2.90 2.48 20.91
CA ALA A 115 1.52 2.90 20.77
C ALA A 115 0.71 2.50 21.99
N ILE A 116 -0.26 3.34 22.39
CA ILE A 116 -1.19 2.97 23.47
C ILE A 116 -1.82 1.60 23.17
N SER A 117 -1.98 0.74 24.17
CA SER A 117 -2.32 -0.69 23.97
C SER A 117 -3.54 -0.93 23.09
N SER A 118 -4.57 -0.10 23.21
CA SER A 118 -5.78 -0.17 22.38
C SER A 118 -5.55 0.10 20.89
N MET A 119 -4.42 0.74 20.53
CA MET A 119 -4.02 1.06 19.15
C MET A 119 -2.72 0.36 18.73
N SER A 120 -2.20 -0.55 19.56
CA SER A 120 -0.91 -1.21 19.37
C SER A 120 -1.01 -2.54 18.61
N MET A 121 0.15 -3.16 18.38
CA MET A 121 0.33 -4.47 17.76
C MET A 121 -0.05 -4.56 16.28
N GLY A 122 0.12 -5.71 15.68
CA GLY A 122 -0.11 -5.92 14.25
C GLY A 122 0.72 -4.96 13.39
N THR A 123 0.08 -4.15 12.57
CA THR A 123 0.73 -3.15 11.70
C THR A 123 1.16 -1.88 12.44
N SER A 124 0.83 -1.74 13.73
CA SER A 124 1.24 -0.64 14.61
C SER A 124 2.52 -0.98 15.38
N HIS A 125 2.82 -0.20 16.41
CA HIS A 125 3.95 -0.39 17.32
C HIS A 125 3.61 -1.32 18.49
N TYR A 126 4.62 -1.64 19.28
CA TYR A 126 4.44 -2.37 20.53
C TYR A 126 3.72 -1.50 21.57
N ALA A 127 3.03 -2.14 22.54
CA ALA A 127 2.23 -1.41 23.52
C ALA A 127 3.09 -0.59 24.48
N THR A 128 2.72 0.69 24.67
CA THR A 128 3.41 1.62 25.58
C THR A 128 3.40 1.10 27.02
N GLU A 129 2.24 0.67 27.50
CA GLU A 129 2.05 0.17 28.87
C GLU A 129 2.95 -1.03 29.15
N CYS A 130 3.16 -1.91 28.15
CA CYS A 130 4.04 -3.06 28.29
C CYS A 130 5.50 -2.64 28.48
N VAL A 131 5.97 -1.64 27.72
CA VAL A 131 7.35 -1.13 27.84
C VAL A 131 7.54 -0.41 29.17
N VAL A 132 6.57 0.43 29.58
CA VAL A 132 6.60 1.16 30.86
C VAL A 132 6.64 0.16 32.03
N ALA A 133 5.75 -0.82 32.04
CA ALA A 133 5.71 -1.84 33.09
C ALA A 133 7.00 -2.69 33.15
N ALA A 134 7.57 -3.05 31.98
CA ALA A 134 8.81 -3.82 31.92
C ALA A 134 10.02 -3.05 32.47
N LEU A 135 10.01 -1.72 32.40
CA LEU A 135 11.11 -0.88 32.85
C LEU A 135 10.93 -0.35 34.29
N GLN A 136 9.74 -0.50 34.85
CA GLN A 136 9.43 0.01 36.21
C GLN A 136 10.40 -0.57 37.25
N GLY A 137 10.98 0.32 38.07
CA GLY A 137 11.95 -0.06 39.11
C GLY A 137 13.33 -0.44 38.57
N THR A 138 13.60 -0.32 37.28
CA THR A 138 14.94 -0.48 36.70
C THR A 138 15.66 0.86 36.57
N PRO A 139 16.97 0.87 36.29
CA PRO A 139 17.71 2.11 35.98
C PRO A 139 17.21 2.84 34.72
N ARG A 140 16.35 2.20 33.96
CA ARG A 140 15.73 2.72 32.72
C ARG A 140 14.24 3.04 32.90
N ASP A 141 13.78 3.12 34.14
CA ASP A 141 12.40 3.49 34.47
C ASP A 141 12.02 4.82 33.80
N THR A 142 10.89 4.81 33.09
CA THR A 142 10.41 5.97 32.34
C THR A 142 9.79 7.05 33.23
N GLY A 143 9.39 6.69 34.46
CA GLY A 143 8.63 7.55 35.36
C GLY A 143 7.20 7.87 34.88
N LEU A 144 6.69 7.19 33.84
CA LEU A 144 5.32 7.37 33.36
C LEU A 144 4.33 6.66 34.30
N ASP A 145 3.18 7.30 34.51
CA ASP A 145 2.08 6.77 35.33
C ASP A 145 1.30 5.72 34.53
N LEU A 146 1.38 4.46 34.95
CA LEU A 146 0.74 3.34 34.26
C LEU A 146 -0.79 3.43 34.34
N HIS A 147 -1.36 3.92 35.45
CA HIS A 147 -2.81 4.10 35.57
C HIS A 147 -3.33 5.15 34.61
N LEU A 148 -2.62 6.25 34.43
CA LEU A 148 -2.99 7.27 33.44
C LEU A 148 -2.92 6.71 32.01
N LEU A 149 -1.94 5.86 31.71
CA LEU A 149 -1.85 5.18 30.42
C LEU A 149 -3.03 4.22 30.20
N GLU A 150 -3.47 3.51 31.24
CA GLU A 150 -4.68 2.64 31.19
C GLU A 150 -5.94 3.46 30.90
N GLU A 151 -6.14 4.62 31.54
CA GLU A 151 -7.25 5.54 31.26
C GLU A 151 -7.25 6.02 29.80
N ILE A 152 -6.07 6.36 29.27
CA ILE A 152 -5.89 6.75 27.88
C ILE A 152 -6.23 5.57 26.95
N ALA A 153 -5.78 4.37 27.30
CA ALA A 153 -6.06 3.16 26.51
C ALA A 153 -7.58 2.86 26.45
N ASP A 154 -8.29 3.00 27.56
CA ASP A 154 -9.74 2.79 27.61
C ASP A 154 -10.48 3.82 26.76
N TYR A 155 -10.08 5.09 26.78
CA TYR A 155 -10.63 6.11 25.88
C TYR A 155 -10.44 5.72 24.41
N PHE A 156 -9.23 5.40 24.00
CA PHE A 156 -8.95 5.04 22.61
C PHE A 156 -9.52 3.70 22.18
N LYS A 157 -9.82 2.79 23.09
CA LYS A 157 -10.55 1.57 22.82
C LYS A 157 -11.96 1.83 22.29
N GLU A 158 -12.64 2.83 22.86
CA GLU A 158 -13.95 3.27 22.36
C GLU A 158 -13.81 4.00 21.02
N VAL A 159 -12.84 4.90 20.89
CA VAL A 159 -12.56 5.61 19.64
C VAL A 159 -12.29 4.63 18.49
N ARG A 160 -11.49 3.59 18.72
CA ARG A 160 -11.14 2.59 17.70
C ARG A 160 -12.36 1.93 17.06
N LYS A 161 -13.44 1.71 17.82
CA LYS A 161 -14.68 1.13 17.29
C LYS A 161 -15.28 1.94 16.14
N HIS A 162 -15.14 3.28 16.17
CA HIS A 162 -15.64 4.14 15.11
C HIS A 162 -14.84 4.01 13.81
N TYR A 163 -13.60 3.51 13.89
CA TYR A 163 -12.71 3.34 12.76
C TYR A 163 -12.57 1.88 12.29
N ALA A 164 -13.31 0.95 12.88
CA ALA A 164 -13.22 -0.49 12.59
C ALA A 164 -13.40 -0.81 11.08
N GLN A 165 -14.22 -0.03 10.36
CA GLN A 165 -14.41 -0.19 8.92
C GLN A 165 -13.15 0.05 8.08
N PHE A 166 -12.16 0.77 8.63
CA PHE A 166 -10.89 1.06 7.95
C PHE A 166 -9.77 0.11 8.37
N GLU A 167 -10.02 -0.77 9.33
CA GLU A 167 -9.04 -1.76 9.75
C GLU A 167 -8.88 -2.83 8.67
N SER A 168 -7.65 -3.27 8.47
CA SER A 168 -7.39 -4.40 7.59
C SER A 168 -7.78 -5.72 8.27
N ASN A 169 -8.00 -6.76 7.45
CA ASN A 169 -8.19 -8.11 7.97
C ASN A 169 -6.89 -8.70 8.55
N PHE A 170 -5.78 -7.98 8.44
CA PHE A 170 -4.49 -8.38 9.02
C PHE A 170 -4.52 -8.14 10.54
N VAL A 171 -4.97 -9.14 11.26
CA VAL A 171 -5.04 -9.11 12.72
C VAL A 171 -3.95 -10.00 13.31
N GLY A 172 -3.10 -9.43 14.18
CA GLY A 172 -2.04 -10.18 14.87
C GLY A 172 -0.67 -10.04 14.23
N VAL A 173 0.04 -11.15 14.05
CA VAL A 173 1.41 -11.18 13.54
C VAL A 173 1.52 -12.10 12.32
N ASP A 174 2.40 -11.74 11.38
CA ASP A 174 2.75 -12.59 10.25
C ASP A 174 4.27 -12.65 10.06
N ILE A 175 4.83 -13.79 10.40
CA ILE A 175 6.28 -14.02 10.27
C ILE A 175 6.74 -14.12 8.80
N LYS A 176 5.83 -14.37 7.84
CA LYS A 176 6.15 -14.39 6.41
C LYS A 176 6.65 -13.02 5.91
N ILE A 177 6.41 -11.95 6.68
CA ILE A 177 6.92 -10.62 6.37
C ILE A 177 8.44 -10.56 6.42
N LEU A 178 9.11 -11.43 7.18
CA LEU A 178 10.58 -11.52 7.12
C LEU A 178 11.09 -11.96 5.74
N GLU A 179 10.28 -12.69 4.97
CA GLU A 179 10.61 -13.10 3.59
C GLU A 179 10.12 -12.07 2.57
N SER A 180 8.85 -11.68 2.62
CA SER A 180 8.24 -10.74 1.69
C SER A 180 8.73 -9.30 1.89
N GLN A 181 9.06 -8.94 3.13
CA GLN A 181 9.49 -7.60 3.59
C GLN A 181 8.46 -6.49 3.32
N ILE A 182 7.22 -6.86 3.16
CA ILE A 182 6.13 -5.93 2.82
C ILE A 182 5.57 -5.32 4.09
N PRO A 183 5.60 -3.98 4.26
CA PRO A 183 4.98 -3.33 5.42
C PRO A 183 3.49 -3.64 5.50
N GLY A 184 2.96 -3.81 6.73
CA GLY A 184 1.56 -4.18 6.93
C GLY A 184 0.56 -3.20 6.31
N GLY A 185 0.84 -1.89 6.36
CA GLY A 185 0.03 -0.87 5.68
C GLY A 185 -0.01 -1.03 4.15
N MET A 186 1.07 -1.54 3.54
CA MET A 186 1.10 -1.85 2.12
C MET A 186 0.22 -3.06 1.79
N ILE A 187 0.25 -4.12 2.62
CA ILE A 187 -0.61 -5.31 2.44
C ILE A 187 -2.08 -4.90 2.46
N SER A 188 -2.48 -4.08 3.45
CA SER A 188 -3.85 -3.58 3.56
C SER A 188 -4.29 -2.77 2.34
N ASN A 189 -3.40 -1.92 1.82
CA ASN A 189 -3.68 -1.15 0.61
C ASN A 189 -3.84 -2.06 -0.61
N MET A 190 -2.95 -3.04 -0.79
CA MET A 190 -3.01 -4.01 -1.89
C MET A 190 -4.28 -4.87 -1.82
N GLU A 191 -4.66 -5.33 -0.62
CA GLU A 191 -5.89 -6.07 -0.39
C GLU A 191 -7.12 -5.27 -0.81
N ASN A 192 -7.21 -4.00 -0.40
CA ASN A 192 -8.31 -3.11 -0.77
C ASN A 192 -8.35 -2.87 -2.29
N GLN A 193 -7.20 -2.60 -2.90
CA GLN A 193 -7.10 -2.39 -4.34
C GLN A 193 -7.51 -3.62 -5.15
N LEU A 194 -7.04 -4.81 -4.77
CA LEU A 194 -7.43 -6.06 -5.42
C LEU A 194 -8.93 -6.37 -5.22
N ARG A 195 -9.48 -6.01 -4.06
CA ARG A 195 -10.92 -6.15 -3.78
C ARG A 195 -11.75 -5.26 -4.71
N GLU A 196 -11.37 -3.99 -4.88
CA GLU A 196 -12.02 -3.06 -5.82
C GLU A 196 -12.00 -3.56 -7.25
N GLN A 197 -10.99 -4.37 -7.61
CA GLN A 197 -10.81 -4.95 -8.94
C GLN A 197 -11.37 -6.36 -9.06
N ASN A 198 -12.10 -6.87 -8.05
CA ASN A 198 -12.59 -8.25 -8.00
C ASN A 198 -11.51 -9.31 -8.22
N ALA A 199 -10.27 -9.03 -7.84
CA ALA A 199 -9.07 -9.86 -8.03
C ALA A 199 -8.39 -10.24 -6.71
N LEU A 200 -9.15 -10.29 -5.61
CA LEU A 200 -8.60 -10.59 -4.28
C LEU A 200 -7.94 -11.99 -4.21
N ASP A 201 -8.40 -12.92 -5.03
CA ASP A 201 -7.82 -14.25 -5.21
C ASP A 201 -6.36 -14.22 -5.70
N LYS A 202 -5.92 -13.11 -6.31
CA LYS A 202 -4.55 -12.88 -6.78
C LYS A 202 -3.58 -12.35 -5.70
N LEU A 203 -4.07 -12.03 -4.50
CA LEU A 203 -3.23 -11.41 -3.46
C LEU A 203 -1.97 -12.23 -3.16
N GLU A 204 -2.08 -13.55 -3.05
CA GLU A 204 -0.91 -14.40 -2.75
C GLU A 204 0.13 -14.39 -3.88
N GLU A 205 -0.31 -14.33 -5.15
CA GLU A 205 0.57 -14.22 -6.30
C GLU A 205 1.31 -12.87 -6.30
N VAL A 206 0.59 -11.78 -5.98
CA VAL A 206 1.16 -10.44 -5.87
C VAL A 206 2.19 -10.37 -4.74
N LEU A 207 1.90 -10.94 -3.57
CA LEU A 207 2.83 -10.98 -2.44
C LEU A 207 4.13 -11.73 -2.80
N LYS A 208 4.07 -12.75 -3.65
CA LYS A 208 5.26 -13.46 -4.18
C LYS A 208 6.01 -12.66 -5.25
N GLU A 209 5.33 -11.80 -5.98
CA GLU A 209 5.94 -10.97 -7.03
C GLU A 209 6.65 -9.74 -6.46
N VAL A 210 6.20 -9.18 -5.32
CA VAL A 210 6.81 -7.99 -4.69
C VAL A 210 8.32 -8.14 -4.44
N PRO A 211 8.84 -9.23 -3.84
CA PRO A 211 10.29 -9.40 -3.65
C PRO A 211 11.07 -9.44 -4.97
N ARG A 212 10.46 -9.97 -6.04
CA ARG A 212 11.07 -10.05 -7.38
C ARG A 212 11.19 -8.67 -8.01
N VAL A 213 10.10 -7.89 -8.01
CA VAL A 213 10.10 -6.50 -8.49
C VAL A 213 11.08 -5.65 -7.69
N ARG A 214 11.10 -5.81 -6.36
CA ARG A 214 12.05 -5.12 -5.49
C ARG A 214 13.50 -5.41 -5.84
N LYS A 215 13.82 -6.69 -6.13
CA LYS A 215 15.15 -7.10 -6.60
C LYS A 215 15.52 -6.42 -7.92
N ASP A 216 14.61 -6.47 -8.90
CA ASP A 216 14.84 -5.90 -10.22
C ASP A 216 15.07 -4.39 -10.18
N LEU A 217 14.46 -3.70 -9.20
CA LEU A 217 14.64 -2.26 -8.92
C LEU A 217 15.86 -1.95 -8.03
N GLY A 218 16.76 -2.91 -7.79
CA GLY A 218 17.98 -2.66 -7.01
C GLY A 218 17.76 -2.58 -5.50
N TYR A 219 16.80 -3.32 -4.96
CA TYR A 219 16.52 -3.48 -3.53
C TYR A 219 16.17 -2.19 -2.77
N PRO A 220 15.29 -1.31 -3.26
CA PRO A 220 14.86 -0.18 -2.46
C PRO A 220 14.23 -0.64 -1.13
N PRO A 221 14.40 0.12 -0.03
CA PRO A 221 13.60 -0.10 1.17
C PRO A 221 12.11 0.05 0.83
N LEU A 222 11.24 -0.76 1.46
CA LEU A 222 9.79 -0.66 1.25
C LEU A 222 9.17 0.30 2.26
N VAL A 223 9.30 1.58 1.98
CA VAL A 223 8.68 2.69 2.70
C VAL A 223 7.97 3.59 1.68
N THR A 224 7.12 4.52 2.13
CA THR A 224 6.49 5.48 1.21
C THR A 224 7.55 6.39 0.54
N PRO A 225 7.59 6.55 -0.80
CA PRO A 225 6.66 6.00 -1.81
C PRO A 225 7.12 4.67 -2.45
N THR A 226 8.32 4.18 -2.17
CA THR A 226 8.91 3.02 -2.84
C THR A 226 8.09 1.73 -2.62
N SER A 227 7.45 1.58 -1.45
CA SER A 227 6.53 0.48 -1.20
C SER A 227 5.33 0.49 -2.18
N GLN A 228 4.78 1.67 -2.47
CA GLN A 228 3.69 1.82 -3.43
C GLN A 228 4.16 1.53 -4.86
N ILE A 229 5.33 2.06 -5.24
CA ILE A 229 5.93 1.82 -6.57
C ILE A 229 6.10 0.31 -6.82
N VAL A 230 6.76 -0.38 -5.89
CA VAL A 230 7.02 -1.83 -5.99
C VAL A 230 5.71 -2.61 -5.95
N GLY A 231 4.77 -2.27 -5.06
CA GLY A 231 3.49 -2.95 -4.91
C GLY A 231 2.59 -2.82 -6.13
N SER A 232 2.45 -1.61 -6.65
CA SER A 232 1.63 -1.36 -7.85
C SER A 232 2.22 -2.06 -9.07
N GLN A 233 3.55 -2.04 -9.24
CA GLN A 233 4.19 -2.76 -10.35
C GLN A 233 4.04 -4.27 -10.20
N ALA A 234 4.17 -4.83 -8.99
CA ALA A 234 3.95 -6.27 -8.76
C ALA A 234 2.50 -6.67 -9.05
N THR A 235 1.54 -5.85 -8.63
CA THR A 235 0.12 -6.07 -8.93
C THR A 235 -0.14 -6.08 -10.44
N LEU A 236 0.40 -5.10 -11.17
CA LEU A 236 0.26 -5.04 -12.62
C LEU A 236 0.90 -6.25 -13.33
N ASN A 237 2.07 -6.69 -12.88
CA ASN A 237 2.73 -7.87 -13.44
C ASN A 237 1.82 -9.12 -13.34
N VAL A 238 1.15 -9.29 -12.18
CA VAL A 238 0.25 -10.43 -11.95
C VAL A 238 -1.05 -10.29 -12.72
N LEU A 239 -1.69 -9.11 -12.69
CA LEU A 239 -2.96 -8.89 -13.36
C LEU A 239 -2.87 -9.00 -14.89
N THR A 240 -1.75 -8.54 -15.47
CA THR A 240 -1.52 -8.64 -16.91
C THR A 240 -1.02 -10.01 -17.35
N GLY A 241 -0.61 -10.88 -16.41
CA GLY A 241 -0.03 -12.19 -16.69
C GLY A 241 1.38 -12.15 -17.32
N GLU A 242 1.95 -10.97 -17.50
CA GLU A 242 3.28 -10.75 -18.07
C GLU A 242 4.03 -9.67 -17.31
N ARG A 243 5.27 -9.97 -16.86
CA ARG A 243 6.10 -9.03 -16.10
C ARG A 243 6.50 -7.84 -16.94
N TYR A 244 6.28 -6.65 -16.39
CA TYR A 244 6.61 -5.37 -17.04
C TYR A 244 5.99 -5.16 -18.41
N LYS A 245 4.84 -5.79 -18.70
CA LYS A 245 4.03 -5.48 -19.87
C LYS A 245 3.56 -4.04 -19.82
N ILE A 246 3.11 -3.63 -18.65
CA ILE A 246 2.78 -2.24 -18.31
C ILE A 246 3.77 -1.79 -17.23
N ILE A 247 4.37 -0.63 -17.41
CA ILE A 247 5.30 -0.02 -16.46
C ILE A 247 4.71 1.31 -16.04
N THR A 248 4.45 1.48 -14.73
CA THR A 248 3.90 2.73 -14.21
C THR A 248 4.89 3.87 -14.42
N LYS A 249 4.38 5.10 -14.48
CA LYS A 249 5.19 6.33 -14.56
C LYS A 249 6.21 6.38 -13.43
N GLU A 250 5.77 6.10 -12.20
CA GLU A 250 6.60 6.14 -11.00
C GLU A 250 7.67 5.06 -11.01
N THR A 251 7.36 3.86 -11.48
CA THR A 251 8.37 2.80 -11.69
C THR A 251 9.43 3.23 -12.70
N ARG A 252 8.99 3.82 -13.82
CA ARG A 252 9.90 4.37 -14.84
C ARG A 252 10.77 5.47 -14.26
N GLU A 253 10.19 6.42 -13.54
CA GLU A 253 10.90 7.54 -12.93
C GLU A 253 11.89 7.08 -11.84
N CYS A 254 11.51 6.06 -11.06
CA CYS A 254 12.40 5.44 -10.07
C CYS A 254 13.64 4.81 -10.75
N ILE A 255 13.43 4.06 -11.85
CA ILE A 255 14.49 3.45 -12.66
C ILE A 255 15.41 4.52 -13.25
N LEU A 256 14.85 5.64 -13.71
CA LEU A 256 15.62 6.75 -14.28
C LEU A 256 16.34 7.62 -13.23
N GLY A 257 16.23 7.31 -11.95
CA GLY A 257 16.92 8.01 -10.86
C GLY A 257 16.24 9.28 -10.38
N LYS A 258 14.97 9.55 -10.77
CA LYS A 258 14.23 10.75 -10.34
C LYS A 258 13.79 10.73 -8.88
N TYR A 259 13.94 9.61 -8.19
CA TYR A 259 13.74 9.51 -6.75
C TYR A 259 15.05 9.54 -5.95
N GLY A 260 16.19 9.44 -6.63
CA GLY A 260 17.52 9.38 -6.02
C GLY A 260 18.29 8.13 -6.43
N LYS A 261 19.38 7.88 -5.74
CA LYS A 261 20.27 6.74 -6.02
C LYS A 261 19.72 5.47 -5.39
N LEU A 262 19.47 4.45 -6.20
CA LEU A 262 19.06 3.13 -5.75
C LEU A 262 20.22 2.41 -5.03
N PRO A 263 19.91 1.52 -4.05
CA PRO A 263 20.93 0.81 -3.27
C PRO A 263 21.82 -0.11 -4.09
N ALA A 264 21.30 -0.72 -5.16
CA ALA A 264 22.03 -1.60 -6.06
C ALA A 264 21.68 -1.32 -7.53
N ALA A 265 22.38 -2.00 -8.43
CA ALA A 265 22.10 -1.93 -9.86
C ALA A 265 20.69 -2.48 -10.17
N ILE A 266 20.02 -1.83 -11.09
CA ILE A 266 18.74 -2.25 -11.65
C ILE A 266 18.99 -3.45 -12.57
N ASP A 267 17.98 -4.31 -12.72
CA ASP A 267 18.00 -5.39 -13.70
C ASP A 267 18.29 -4.83 -15.11
N PRO A 268 19.30 -5.33 -15.84
CA PRO A 268 19.73 -4.76 -17.11
C PRO A 268 18.64 -4.79 -18.20
N GLU A 269 17.84 -5.86 -18.27
CA GLU A 269 16.77 -5.99 -19.27
C GLU A 269 15.66 -4.98 -18.98
N LEU A 270 15.32 -4.80 -17.71
CA LEU A 270 14.33 -3.81 -17.29
C LEU A 270 14.83 -2.39 -17.56
N LEU A 271 16.11 -2.11 -17.28
CA LEU A 271 16.71 -0.82 -17.55
C LEU A 271 16.67 -0.48 -19.05
N GLU A 272 17.05 -1.42 -19.92
CA GLU A 272 17.01 -1.24 -21.37
C GLU A 272 15.57 -0.96 -21.86
N LYS A 273 14.60 -1.75 -21.37
CA LYS A 273 13.18 -1.60 -21.69
C LYS A 273 12.63 -0.22 -21.32
N VAL A 274 13.08 0.36 -20.19
CA VAL A 274 12.60 1.64 -19.68
C VAL A 274 13.36 2.82 -20.26
N ALA A 275 14.69 2.74 -20.31
CA ALA A 275 15.53 3.87 -20.68
C ALA A 275 15.31 4.30 -22.12
N LYS A 276 15.12 3.35 -23.07
CA LYS A 276 14.93 3.66 -24.51
C LYS A 276 15.90 4.75 -25.02
N GLY A 277 17.16 4.69 -24.57
CA GLY A 277 18.19 5.67 -24.88
C GLY A 277 18.24 6.92 -23.99
N GLN A 278 17.36 7.07 -23.01
CA GLN A 278 17.46 8.13 -21.99
C GLN A 278 18.57 7.80 -20.99
N LYS A 279 19.32 8.82 -20.61
CA LYS A 279 20.37 8.69 -19.57
C LYS A 279 19.75 8.75 -18.18
N MET A 280 20.17 7.86 -17.29
CA MET A 280 19.81 7.93 -15.87
C MET A 280 20.35 9.24 -15.24
N ILE A 281 19.60 9.76 -14.29
CA ILE A 281 20.02 10.91 -13.47
C ILE A 281 21.05 10.41 -12.45
N ASP A 282 22.17 11.09 -12.37
CA ASP A 282 23.27 10.81 -11.44
C ASP A 282 23.48 11.90 -10.37
N CYS A 283 22.82 13.05 -10.53
CA CYS A 283 22.79 14.14 -9.56
C CYS A 283 21.60 14.01 -8.59
N ARG A 284 21.48 14.93 -7.66
CA ARG A 284 20.29 15.07 -6.83
C ARG A 284 19.09 15.47 -7.71
N PRO A 285 17.97 14.73 -7.71
CA PRO A 285 16.84 15.04 -8.59
C PRO A 285 16.31 16.47 -8.44
N ALA A 286 16.27 16.98 -7.19
CA ALA A 286 15.81 18.34 -6.93
C ALA A 286 16.66 19.44 -7.60
N ASP A 287 17.92 19.16 -7.97
CA ASP A 287 18.78 20.14 -8.67
C ASP A 287 18.36 20.37 -10.12
N LEU A 288 17.49 19.49 -10.65
CA LEU A 288 16.94 19.61 -12.00
C LEU A 288 15.59 20.37 -12.02
N LEU A 289 15.02 20.67 -10.85
CA LEU A 289 13.75 21.39 -10.75
C LEU A 289 13.98 22.90 -10.86
N VAL A 290 13.07 23.54 -11.57
CA VAL A 290 13.00 25.01 -11.60
C VAL A 290 12.32 25.48 -10.30
N PRO A 291 12.81 26.56 -9.64
CA PRO A 291 12.12 27.13 -8.48
C PRO A 291 10.69 27.55 -8.85
N GLU A 292 9.71 27.06 -8.07
CA GLU A 292 8.29 27.25 -8.37
C GLU A 292 7.60 28.25 -7.43
N TRP A 293 8.32 28.78 -6.43
CA TRP A 293 7.73 29.62 -5.38
C TRP A 293 6.95 30.82 -5.92
N ASP A 294 7.53 31.56 -6.85
CA ASP A 294 6.91 32.75 -7.42
C ASP A 294 5.63 32.39 -8.22
N THR A 295 5.67 31.28 -8.93
CA THR A 295 4.50 30.73 -9.65
C THR A 295 3.40 30.33 -8.67
N VAL A 296 3.74 29.60 -7.60
CA VAL A 296 2.80 29.19 -6.54
C VAL A 296 2.15 30.41 -5.88
N VAL A 297 2.94 31.44 -5.55
CA VAL A 297 2.42 32.68 -4.95
C VAL A 297 1.44 33.38 -5.89
N ALA A 298 1.78 33.44 -7.18
CA ALA A 298 0.92 34.07 -8.18
C ALA A 298 -0.39 33.29 -8.41
N GLU A 299 -0.32 31.97 -8.49
CA GLU A 299 -1.48 31.10 -8.73
C GLU A 299 -2.47 31.10 -7.57
N VAL A 300 -1.99 30.98 -6.33
CA VAL A 300 -2.85 30.91 -5.16
C VAL A 300 -3.45 32.29 -4.82
N GLY A 301 -2.73 33.37 -5.10
CA GLY A 301 -3.16 34.76 -4.89
C GLY A 301 -3.70 35.01 -3.48
N ASP A 302 -4.81 35.76 -3.39
CA ASP A 302 -5.43 36.15 -2.13
C ASP A 302 -6.11 35.00 -1.36
N LYS A 303 -6.20 33.78 -1.94
CA LYS A 303 -6.74 32.61 -1.26
C LYS A 303 -5.82 32.14 -0.12
N ALA A 304 -4.51 32.33 -0.27
CA ALA A 304 -3.52 32.07 0.77
C ALA A 304 -3.28 33.33 1.60
N LYS A 305 -3.46 33.22 2.92
CA LYS A 305 -3.31 34.33 3.87
C LYS A 305 -1.90 34.36 4.51
N THR A 306 -1.21 33.24 4.49
CA THR A 306 0.09 33.07 5.13
C THR A 306 1.03 32.28 4.24
N ASP A 307 2.34 32.29 4.54
CA ASP A 307 3.30 31.42 3.85
C ASP A 307 3.03 29.93 4.09
N ALA A 308 2.49 29.56 5.25
CA ALA A 308 2.03 28.20 5.50
C ALA A 308 0.87 27.80 4.53
N ASP A 309 -0.02 28.71 4.20
CA ASP A 309 -1.06 28.46 3.18
C ASP A 309 -0.45 28.27 1.79
N ARG A 310 0.52 29.10 1.42
CA ARG A 310 1.22 28.99 0.14
C ARG A 310 1.96 27.67 0.03
N LEU A 311 2.65 27.26 1.08
CA LEU A 311 3.32 25.95 1.15
C LEU A 311 2.31 24.79 1.09
N THR A 312 1.18 24.91 1.77
CA THR A 312 0.09 23.90 1.70
C THR A 312 -0.44 23.78 0.28
N TYR A 313 -0.63 24.92 -0.41
CA TYR A 313 -1.03 24.91 -1.82
C TYR A 313 0.04 24.30 -2.72
N ALA A 314 1.32 24.64 -2.54
CA ALA A 314 2.43 24.08 -3.30
C ALA A 314 2.47 22.54 -3.20
N MET A 315 2.21 22.01 -2.02
CA MET A 315 2.25 20.56 -1.76
C MET A 315 0.96 19.84 -2.17
N PHE A 316 -0.21 20.47 -1.98
CA PHE A 316 -1.52 19.84 -2.11
C PHE A 316 -2.55 20.80 -2.74
N PRO A 317 -2.40 21.24 -4.00
CA PRO A 317 -3.17 22.35 -4.55
C PRO A 317 -4.69 22.16 -4.46
N LYS A 318 -5.23 21.01 -4.89
CA LYS A 318 -6.68 20.73 -4.85
C LYS A 318 -7.22 20.70 -3.42
N VAL A 319 -6.48 20.06 -2.50
CA VAL A 319 -6.89 19.93 -1.09
C VAL A 319 -6.81 21.28 -0.39
N ALA A 320 -5.75 22.05 -0.64
CA ALA A 320 -5.56 23.39 -0.08
C ALA A 320 -6.71 24.33 -0.45
N LEU A 321 -7.09 24.39 -1.73
CA LEU A 321 -8.19 25.23 -2.19
C LEU A 321 -9.50 24.88 -1.48
N LYS A 322 -9.85 23.59 -1.40
CA LYS A 322 -11.03 23.13 -0.67
C LYS A 322 -10.97 23.48 0.82
N PHE A 323 -9.82 23.32 1.44
CA PHE A 323 -9.59 23.69 2.83
C PHE A 323 -9.75 25.20 3.05
N PHE A 324 -9.22 26.05 2.18
CA PHE A 324 -9.35 27.50 2.31
C PHE A 324 -10.81 27.95 2.23
N GLU A 325 -11.63 27.30 1.40
CA GLU A 325 -13.09 27.57 1.30
C GLU A 325 -13.86 27.14 2.55
N THR A 326 -13.38 26.11 3.25
CA THR A 326 -14.07 25.54 4.42
C THR A 326 -13.46 25.97 5.76
N ARG A 327 -12.33 26.65 5.75
CA ARG A 327 -11.62 27.11 6.96
C ARG A 327 -12.54 27.91 7.88
N GLY A 328 -12.61 27.50 9.16
CA GLY A 328 -13.46 28.16 10.17
C GLY A 328 -14.94 27.78 10.11
N LYS A 329 -15.36 26.96 9.17
CA LYS A 329 -16.69 26.35 9.19
C LYS A 329 -16.69 25.12 10.10
N PRO A 330 -17.77 24.79 10.80
CA PRO A 330 -17.87 23.54 11.51
C PRO A 330 -17.56 22.37 10.57
N LEU A 331 -16.72 21.45 11.02
CA LEU A 331 -16.55 20.20 10.28
C LEU A 331 -17.92 19.51 10.21
N PRO A 332 -18.28 18.91 9.06
CA PRO A 332 -19.46 18.06 9.04
C PRO A 332 -19.27 17.00 10.13
N GLU A 333 -20.31 16.82 10.95
CA GLU A 333 -20.27 15.68 11.90
C GLU A 333 -19.91 14.44 11.11
N PRO A 334 -19.05 13.58 11.66
CA PRO A 334 -18.77 12.29 11.06
C PRO A 334 -20.13 11.61 10.86
N THR A 335 -20.61 11.56 9.62
CA THR A 335 -21.79 10.74 9.33
C THR A 335 -21.43 9.34 9.79
N ALA A 336 -22.16 8.84 10.77
CA ALA A 336 -22.05 7.43 11.13
C ALA A 336 -22.06 6.65 9.82
N PRO A 337 -21.11 5.72 9.60
CA PRO A 337 -21.10 4.94 8.38
C PRO A 337 -22.50 4.41 8.15
N ALA A 338 -23.01 4.58 6.93
CA ALA A 338 -24.28 3.95 6.57
C ALA A 338 -24.16 2.50 7.03
N PRO A 339 -25.14 1.98 7.79
CA PRO A 339 -25.08 0.60 8.26
C PRO A 339 -24.74 -0.24 7.03
N ALA A 340 -23.68 -1.00 7.10
CA ALA A 340 -23.31 -1.94 6.05
C ALA A 340 -24.61 -2.65 5.64
N PRO A 341 -24.92 -2.78 4.33
CA PRO A 341 -26.13 -3.47 3.91
C PRO A 341 -26.21 -4.74 4.75
N ALA A 342 -27.26 -4.85 5.54
CA ALA A 342 -27.39 -5.96 6.50
C ALA A 342 -27.02 -7.20 5.75
N ALA A 343 -25.92 -7.84 6.14
CA ALA A 343 -25.50 -9.10 5.55
C ALA A 343 -26.77 -9.92 5.48
N ALA A 344 -27.14 -10.35 4.26
CA ALA A 344 -28.32 -11.18 4.09
C ALA A 344 -28.27 -12.22 5.21
N PRO A 345 -29.34 -12.38 6.00
CA PRO A 345 -29.28 -13.19 7.21
C PRO A 345 -28.60 -14.50 6.83
N ALA A 346 -27.45 -14.76 7.44
CA ALA A 346 -26.79 -16.04 7.27
C ALA A 346 -27.85 -17.09 7.48
N PRO A 347 -27.97 -18.11 6.60
CA PRO A 347 -28.96 -19.15 6.79
C PRO A 347 -28.86 -19.59 8.27
N GLN A 348 -29.88 -19.34 9.04
CA GLN A 348 -29.90 -19.75 10.45
C GLN A 348 -29.53 -21.22 10.45
N ALA A 349 -28.46 -21.54 11.15
CA ALA A 349 -28.14 -22.93 11.43
C ALA A 349 -29.43 -23.50 12.05
N PRO A 350 -29.91 -24.65 11.57
CA PRO A 350 -31.12 -25.26 12.13
C PRO A 350 -30.93 -25.37 13.65
N GLN A 351 -31.81 -24.77 14.41
CA GLN A 351 -31.85 -24.99 15.86
C GLN A 351 -31.89 -26.50 16.09
N PRO A 352 -31.13 -27.02 17.04
CA PRO A 352 -31.27 -28.44 17.42
C PRO A 352 -32.72 -28.69 17.79
N ALA A 353 -33.42 -29.43 16.95
CA ALA A 353 -34.73 -29.93 17.30
C ALA A 353 -34.57 -30.80 18.56
N ALA A 354 -35.48 -30.65 19.53
CA ALA A 354 -35.56 -31.51 20.68
C ALA A 354 -35.50 -32.99 20.24
N PRO A 355 -34.90 -33.89 21.03
CA PRO A 355 -34.68 -35.28 20.63
C PRO A 355 -36.00 -35.94 20.32
N ALA A 356 -36.27 -36.15 19.02
CA ALA A 356 -37.35 -37.04 18.61
C ALA A 356 -36.92 -38.46 18.89
N SER A 357 -37.82 -39.20 19.53
CA SER A 357 -37.72 -40.63 19.83
C SER A 357 -37.24 -41.42 18.62
N ALA A 358 -36.31 -42.35 18.85
CA ALA A 358 -35.70 -43.18 17.82
C ALA A 358 -36.75 -43.89 16.95
N PRO A 359 -36.64 -43.83 15.61
CA PRO A 359 -37.44 -44.65 14.74
C PRO A 359 -36.90 -46.08 14.68
N ALA A 360 -37.82 -47.05 14.62
CA ALA A 360 -37.56 -48.47 14.46
C ALA A 360 -36.72 -48.76 13.21
N ALA A 361 -35.86 -49.75 13.29
CA ALA A 361 -34.94 -50.22 12.25
C ALA A 361 -35.67 -50.56 10.92
N GLY A 362 -35.16 -50.04 9.81
CA GLY A 362 -35.41 -50.55 8.47
C GLY A 362 -36.10 -49.56 7.51
N GLY A 363 -35.45 -48.48 7.07
CA GLY A 363 -35.92 -47.63 5.99
C GLY A 363 -34.80 -46.79 5.40
N SER A 364 -34.73 -46.70 4.07
CA SER A 364 -33.84 -45.74 3.38
C SER A 364 -34.47 -44.35 3.37
N ALA A 365 -33.73 -43.34 3.77
CA ALA A 365 -34.18 -41.96 3.70
C ALA A 365 -33.40 -41.20 2.60
N ILE A 366 -34.10 -40.33 1.83
CA ILE A 366 -33.50 -39.46 0.80
C ILE A 366 -33.37 -38.06 1.40
N TYR A 367 -32.16 -37.54 1.39
CA TYR A 367 -31.83 -36.17 1.80
C TYR A 367 -31.41 -35.34 0.62
N THR A 368 -31.90 -34.13 0.53
CA THR A 368 -31.38 -33.15 -0.44
C THR A 368 -30.33 -32.29 0.25
N ILE A 369 -29.07 -32.37 -0.20
CA ILE A 369 -27.94 -31.59 0.31
C ILE A 369 -27.53 -30.59 -0.76
N THR A 370 -27.44 -29.31 -0.41
CA THR A 370 -26.97 -28.27 -1.33
C THR A 370 -25.50 -27.99 -1.07
N VAL A 371 -24.66 -28.17 -2.09
CA VAL A 371 -23.23 -27.85 -2.05
C VAL A 371 -22.94 -26.81 -3.12
N ASN A 372 -22.38 -25.66 -2.75
CA ASN A 372 -22.08 -24.54 -3.65
C ASN A 372 -23.30 -24.10 -4.51
N GLY A 373 -24.48 -24.01 -3.87
CA GLY A 373 -25.71 -23.60 -4.53
C GLY A 373 -26.35 -24.67 -5.44
N LYS A 374 -25.78 -25.89 -5.55
CA LYS A 374 -26.34 -27.00 -6.32
C LYS A 374 -26.96 -28.05 -5.40
N PRO A 375 -28.22 -28.45 -5.61
CA PRO A 375 -28.87 -29.50 -4.80
C PRO A 375 -28.41 -30.88 -5.26
N TYR A 376 -28.06 -31.73 -4.29
CA TYR A 376 -27.73 -33.14 -4.45
C TYR A 376 -28.70 -33.98 -3.64
N SER A 377 -29.27 -35.04 -4.26
CA SER A 377 -30.11 -35.99 -3.58
C SER A 377 -29.26 -37.15 -3.07
N VAL A 378 -29.21 -37.35 -1.76
CA VAL A 378 -28.40 -38.37 -1.11
C VAL A 378 -29.34 -39.38 -0.41
N GLN A 379 -29.27 -40.63 -0.81
CA GLN A 379 -30.00 -41.72 -0.17
C GLN A 379 -29.12 -42.42 0.86
N VAL A 380 -29.59 -42.48 2.12
CA VAL A 380 -28.90 -43.16 3.21
C VAL A 380 -29.70 -44.40 3.59
N GLY A 381 -29.10 -45.57 3.48
CA GLY A 381 -29.70 -46.83 3.87
C GLY A 381 -28.63 -47.85 4.30
N THR A 382 -29.03 -48.83 5.10
CA THR A 382 -28.17 -49.94 5.51
C THR A 382 -28.32 -51.09 4.50
N GLY A 383 -27.35 -51.17 3.52
CA GLY A 383 -27.31 -52.24 2.51
C GLY A 383 -26.45 -51.83 1.29
N ALA A 384 -25.95 -52.81 0.51
CA ALA A 384 -25.08 -52.60 -0.63
C ALA A 384 -25.79 -51.81 -1.74
N ALA A 385 -25.13 -50.76 -2.26
CA ALA A 385 -25.67 -49.86 -3.29
C ALA A 385 -25.72 -50.52 -4.67
N ALA A 386 -26.88 -50.45 -5.34
CA ALA A 386 -26.99 -50.68 -6.78
C ALA A 386 -26.69 -49.38 -7.54
N PRO A 387 -26.11 -49.43 -8.75
CA PRO A 387 -25.76 -48.24 -9.52
C PRO A 387 -26.98 -47.49 -10.03
N VAL A 388 -27.06 -46.18 -9.71
CA VAL A 388 -28.11 -45.27 -10.19
C VAL A 388 -27.70 -44.69 -11.52
N GLN A 389 -28.49 -44.84 -12.55
CA GLN A 389 -28.33 -44.17 -13.86
C GLN A 389 -28.61 -42.66 -13.73
N PRO A 390 -27.85 -41.79 -14.43
CA PRO A 390 -28.12 -40.35 -14.41
C PRO A 390 -29.45 -40.05 -15.16
N ALA A 391 -30.32 -39.29 -14.49
CA ALA A 391 -31.51 -38.75 -15.15
C ALA A 391 -31.11 -37.63 -16.13
N ALA A 392 -31.70 -37.66 -17.34
CA ALA A 392 -31.48 -36.69 -18.40
C ALA A 392 -31.90 -35.27 -17.97
N ALA A 393 -31.08 -34.28 -18.28
CA ALA A 393 -31.34 -32.87 -18.03
C ALA A 393 -32.50 -32.36 -18.91
N ALA A 394 -33.44 -31.64 -18.27
CA ALA A 394 -34.51 -30.94 -18.98
C ALA A 394 -33.95 -29.74 -19.77
N PRO A 395 -34.51 -29.39 -20.95
CA PRO A 395 -33.98 -28.31 -21.79
C PRO A 395 -34.24 -26.93 -21.17
N GLN A 396 -33.20 -26.11 -21.15
CA GLN A 396 -33.29 -24.68 -20.85
C GLN A 396 -34.01 -23.91 -21.95
N PRO A 397 -34.80 -22.87 -21.64
CA PRO A 397 -35.40 -22.01 -22.67
C PRO A 397 -34.33 -21.21 -23.39
N ALA A 398 -34.40 -21.18 -24.71
CA ALA A 398 -33.51 -20.39 -25.54
C ALA A 398 -33.71 -18.89 -25.32
N VAL A 399 -32.63 -18.19 -25.01
CA VAL A 399 -32.57 -16.72 -25.01
C VAL A 399 -32.48 -16.24 -26.45
N ALA A 400 -33.40 -15.37 -26.87
CA ALA A 400 -33.42 -14.77 -28.20
C ALA A 400 -32.15 -13.93 -28.44
N PRO A 401 -31.56 -13.95 -29.65
CA PRO A 401 -30.37 -13.16 -29.95
C PRO A 401 -30.70 -11.66 -29.97
N ALA A 402 -29.88 -10.89 -29.29
CA ALA A 402 -29.84 -9.44 -29.38
C ALA A 402 -29.43 -9.01 -30.79
N PRO A 403 -29.95 -7.89 -31.34
CA PRO A 403 -29.58 -7.45 -32.66
C PRO A 403 -28.12 -7.07 -32.78
N ALA A 404 -27.45 -7.55 -33.81
CA ALA A 404 -26.09 -7.25 -34.15
C ALA A 404 -25.90 -5.74 -34.40
N PRO A 405 -24.82 -5.10 -33.91
CA PRO A 405 -24.51 -3.74 -34.30
C PRO A 405 -24.05 -3.70 -35.75
N SER A 406 -24.60 -2.77 -36.49
CA SER A 406 -24.29 -2.49 -37.90
C SER A 406 -22.85 -2.04 -38.04
N SER A 407 -22.06 -2.75 -38.80
CA SER A 407 -20.69 -2.40 -39.19
C SER A 407 -20.70 -1.24 -40.17
N THR A 408 -20.15 -0.09 -39.79
CA THR A 408 -19.67 0.90 -40.76
C THR A 408 -18.35 1.49 -40.23
N GLY A 409 -17.26 1.17 -40.93
CA GLY A 409 -15.92 1.73 -40.67
C GLY A 409 -15.15 0.93 -39.64
N SER A 410 -13.96 0.45 -39.99
CA SER A 410 -13.04 -0.18 -39.02
C SER A 410 -12.46 0.87 -38.08
N ASN A 411 -13.17 1.18 -36.99
CA ASN A 411 -12.65 1.96 -35.92
C ASN A 411 -11.85 1.03 -35.03
N ASN A 412 -10.56 1.34 -34.81
CA ASN A 412 -9.71 0.65 -33.86
C ASN A 412 -10.01 1.18 -32.46
N ALA A 413 -10.44 0.31 -31.57
CA ALA A 413 -10.72 0.69 -30.17
C ALA A 413 -9.44 0.64 -29.33
N VAL A 414 -9.11 1.75 -28.67
CA VAL A 414 -8.14 1.76 -27.58
C VAL A 414 -8.88 1.34 -26.31
N THR A 415 -8.48 0.21 -25.74
CA THR A 415 -9.12 -0.35 -24.55
C THR A 415 -8.34 -0.06 -23.28
N SER A 416 -9.04 -0.07 -22.13
CA SER A 416 -8.39 0.07 -20.84
C SER A 416 -7.49 -1.13 -20.54
N PRO A 417 -6.20 -0.90 -20.28
CA PRO A 417 -5.27 -1.98 -19.95
C PRO A 417 -5.45 -2.51 -18.52
N LEU A 418 -6.15 -1.77 -17.66
CA LEU A 418 -6.34 -2.07 -16.23
C LEU A 418 -7.58 -1.35 -15.70
N PRO A 419 -8.18 -1.81 -14.60
CA PRO A 419 -9.28 -1.09 -13.97
C PRO A 419 -8.76 0.16 -13.24
N GLY A 420 -9.56 1.24 -13.28
CA GLY A 420 -9.21 2.50 -12.64
C GLY A 420 -10.24 3.58 -12.90
N SER A 421 -9.92 4.82 -12.54
CA SER A 421 -10.70 5.99 -12.91
C SER A 421 -9.96 6.83 -13.96
N VAL A 422 -10.70 7.42 -14.88
CA VAL A 422 -10.13 8.35 -15.88
C VAL A 422 -9.67 9.62 -15.17
N PHE A 423 -8.36 9.80 -15.04
CA PHE A 423 -7.76 10.95 -14.37
C PHE A 423 -7.70 12.18 -15.28
N ALA A 424 -7.25 11.99 -16.52
CA ALA A 424 -7.15 13.06 -17.50
C ALA A 424 -7.22 12.53 -18.93
N LEU A 425 -7.91 13.26 -19.81
CA LEU A 425 -7.90 13.07 -21.24
C LEU A 425 -6.74 13.89 -21.86
N LYS A 426 -5.91 13.25 -22.69
CA LYS A 426 -4.77 13.89 -23.35
C LYS A 426 -5.00 14.19 -24.83
N CYS A 427 -6.11 13.76 -25.38
CA CYS A 427 -6.54 14.03 -26.76
C CYS A 427 -8.01 14.49 -26.79
N LYS A 428 -8.40 15.04 -27.92
CA LYS A 428 -9.79 15.47 -28.23
C LYS A 428 -10.26 14.79 -29.49
N VAL A 429 -11.57 14.72 -29.68
CA VAL A 429 -12.17 14.25 -30.93
C VAL A 429 -11.68 15.12 -32.07
N GLY A 430 -11.13 14.50 -33.12
CA GLY A 430 -10.54 15.14 -34.27
C GLY A 430 -9.02 15.27 -34.23
N ASP A 431 -8.36 14.99 -33.11
CA ASP A 431 -6.90 15.01 -33.02
C ASP A 431 -6.28 13.86 -33.81
N GLN A 432 -5.11 14.14 -34.42
CA GLN A 432 -4.27 13.08 -35.02
C GLN A 432 -3.32 12.53 -33.96
N VAL A 433 -3.27 11.22 -33.84
CA VAL A 433 -2.39 10.50 -32.91
C VAL A 433 -1.56 9.46 -33.65
N ASN A 434 -0.36 9.20 -33.14
CA ASN A 434 0.52 8.17 -33.65
C ASN A 434 0.55 6.99 -32.68
N GLU A 435 0.91 5.82 -33.18
CA GLU A 435 1.18 4.66 -32.32
C GLU A 435 2.19 5.01 -31.22
N GLY A 436 1.82 4.74 -29.97
CA GLY A 436 2.61 5.07 -28.79
C GLY A 436 2.30 6.42 -28.15
N ASP A 437 1.47 7.26 -28.76
CA ASP A 437 1.06 8.53 -28.16
C ASP A 437 0.16 8.29 -26.93
N ILE A 438 0.33 9.10 -25.89
CA ILE A 438 -0.47 9.04 -24.69
C ILE A 438 -1.81 9.74 -24.96
N VAL A 439 -2.89 8.98 -24.97
CA VAL A 439 -4.24 9.49 -25.25
C VAL A 439 -5.07 9.76 -23.98
N MET A 440 -4.70 9.12 -22.89
CA MET A 440 -5.41 9.22 -21.61
C MET A 440 -4.48 8.87 -20.44
N ILE A 441 -4.78 9.39 -19.26
CA ILE A 441 -4.19 8.95 -18.00
C ILE A 441 -5.30 8.33 -17.15
N LEU A 442 -5.08 7.10 -16.72
CA LEU A 442 -5.93 6.43 -15.73
C LEU A 442 -5.28 6.52 -14.36
N GLU A 443 -6.06 6.80 -13.34
CA GLU A 443 -5.65 6.62 -11.96
C GLU A 443 -6.07 5.23 -11.51
N SER A 444 -5.09 4.38 -11.26
CA SER A 444 -5.28 3.06 -10.67
C SER A 444 -4.35 2.92 -9.47
N MET A 445 -4.89 2.44 -8.36
CA MET A 445 -4.10 2.23 -7.14
C MET A 445 -3.40 3.50 -6.63
N LYS A 446 -4.02 4.68 -6.83
CA LYS A 446 -3.45 6.01 -6.54
C LYS A 446 -2.17 6.33 -7.32
N MET A 447 -1.96 5.66 -8.45
CA MET A 447 -0.84 5.82 -9.36
C MET A 447 -1.38 6.20 -10.74
N GLU A 448 -0.70 7.13 -11.40
CA GLU A 448 -1.04 7.54 -12.77
C GLU A 448 -0.52 6.51 -13.77
N THR A 449 -1.39 5.95 -14.59
CA THR A 449 -1.03 5.04 -15.68
C THR A 449 -1.35 5.66 -17.02
N GLU A 450 -0.33 5.80 -17.86
CA GLU A 450 -0.47 6.31 -19.21
C GLU A 450 -1.08 5.25 -20.12
N VAL A 451 -2.20 5.57 -20.75
CA VAL A 451 -2.80 4.75 -21.82
C VAL A 451 -2.26 5.27 -23.15
N GLN A 452 -1.46 4.46 -23.79
CA GLN A 452 -0.90 4.74 -25.13
C GLN A 452 -1.78 4.07 -26.18
N THR A 453 -1.97 4.76 -27.32
CA THR A 453 -2.67 4.17 -28.45
C THR A 453 -1.75 3.17 -29.19
N PRO A 454 -2.22 1.94 -29.47
CA PRO A 454 -1.51 1.03 -30.36
C PRO A 454 -1.74 1.32 -31.86
N TYR A 455 -2.48 2.38 -32.16
CA TYR A 455 -2.89 2.73 -33.52
C TYR A 455 -2.53 4.19 -33.85
N SER A 456 -2.13 4.43 -35.10
CA SER A 456 -2.02 5.77 -35.65
C SER A 456 -3.30 6.12 -36.40
N GLY A 457 -3.83 7.34 -36.25
CA GLY A 457 -5.03 7.77 -36.94
C GLY A 457 -5.67 9.02 -36.33
N THR A 458 -6.94 9.25 -36.63
CA THR A 458 -7.73 10.36 -36.09
C THR A 458 -8.65 9.87 -34.98
N VAL A 459 -8.72 10.58 -33.86
CA VAL A 459 -9.63 10.28 -32.76
C VAL A 459 -11.07 10.57 -33.20
N ASN A 460 -11.88 9.50 -33.39
CA ASN A 460 -13.27 9.61 -33.84
C ASN A 460 -14.22 9.91 -32.68
N SER A 461 -14.05 9.20 -31.58
CA SER A 461 -14.88 9.42 -30.39
C SER A 461 -14.14 9.03 -29.11
N ILE A 462 -14.46 9.69 -28.02
CA ILE A 462 -14.02 9.38 -26.67
C ILE A 462 -15.26 8.85 -25.94
N LEU A 463 -15.20 7.61 -25.47
CA LEU A 463 -16.34 6.87 -24.91
C LEU A 463 -16.49 7.05 -23.41
N VAL A 464 -15.51 7.67 -22.75
CA VAL A 464 -15.43 7.86 -21.29
C VAL A 464 -15.17 9.33 -20.94
N GLN A 465 -15.49 9.73 -19.70
CA GLN A 465 -15.27 11.08 -19.20
C GLN A 465 -14.28 11.07 -18.04
N GLU A 466 -13.63 12.20 -17.76
CA GLU A 466 -12.79 12.33 -16.57
C GLU A 466 -13.61 12.04 -15.30
N GLY A 467 -13.07 11.20 -14.42
CA GLY A 467 -13.74 10.70 -13.21
C GLY A 467 -14.58 9.42 -13.43
N ALA A 468 -14.75 8.93 -14.67
CA ALA A 468 -15.44 7.67 -14.92
C ALA A 468 -14.58 6.46 -14.49
N ASN A 469 -15.20 5.47 -13.87
CA ASN A 469 -14.55 4.20 -13.57
C ASN A 469 -14.62 3.28 -14.79
N VAL A 470 -13.49 2.64 -15.10
CA VAL A 470 -13.32 1.72 -16.21
C VAL A 470 -12.76 0.39 -15.73
N GLN A 471 -13.11 -0.69 -16.43
CA GLN A 471 -12.58 -2.03 -16.20
C GLN A 471 -11.58 -2.40 -17.30
N THR A 472 -10.74 -3.39 -17.02
CA THR A 472 -9.83 -3.93 -18.05
C THR A 472 -10.61 -4.40 -19.27
N GLY A 473 -10.22 -3.89 -20.45
CA GLY A 473 -10.87 -4.21 -21.72
C GLY A 473 -12.02 -3.28 -22.13
N ASP A 474 -12.44 -2.34 -21.26
CA ASP A 474 -13.43 -1.34 -21.65
C ASP A 474 -12.89 -0.45 -22.77
N GLU A 475 -13.74 -0.18 -23.76
CA GLU A 475 -13.40 0.71 -24.86
C GLU A 475 -13.36 2.16 -24.38
N LEU A 476 -12.23 2.83 -24.59
CA LEU A 476 -11.99 4.20 -24.12
C LEU A 476 -12.10 5.21 -25.25
N ILE A 477 -11.46 4.92 -26.37
CA ILE A 477 -11.31 5.84 -27.51
C ILE A 477 -11.40 5.03 -28.81
N LEU A 478 -12.08 5.58 -29.81
CA LEU A 478 -12.12 5.02 -31.16
C LEU A 478 -11.24 5.84 -32.09
N ILE A 479 -10.37 5.18 -32.85
CA ILE A 479 -9.41 5.77 -33.80
C ILE A 479 -9.67 5.17 -35.19
N SER A 480 -9.67 6.02 -36.21
CA SER A 480 -9.83 5.64 -37.62
C SER A 480 -8.59 5.90 -38.44
#